data_c0e86fc69e17024baf37a941606baf7a
#
_entry.id   c0e86fc69e17024baf37a941606baf7a
#
_cell.length_a   1.000
_cell.length_b   1.000
_cell.length_c   1.000
_cell.angle_alpha   90.00
_cell.angle_beta   90.00
_cell.angle_gamma   90.00
#
_symmetry.space_group_name_H-M   'P 1'
#
loop_
_entity.id
_entity.type
_entity.pdbx_description
1 polymer ?
#
loop_
_entity_poly.entity_id
_entity_poly.type
_entity_poly.pdbx_seq_one_letter_code
_entity_poly.pdbx_strand_id
1 'polypeptide(L)'
;MTSKKYTVLVTGANGYLASWIVKKLLIEGHTVHATVRDIHNKEKINHLLKYEKKYKGNLKFFSADLLEKNSFDEAMRNCSIIFHTASPFKLEIKDPVKELINPALEGTKNVFKSADKVDSVKRIVLTSSVAAMYTDASECKNLINNEITELIWNKTASINYQPYSYSKTLAEKEAWSLYKKQSKWELVVINPSLVLGPFPNATQTTSESINLLKQIGDGTFKIGVPKMPIGVVDVRDVADAHYEAAFNKNASGRYITSAYNTSFLEISKLLNSKFGDSFPIPKRPLPKWLVYFIGPLLNKALTRKYIRNNFNQDFRANNDKIKRELDIKFRPFKQTLVESFQSLIDQKII
;
A
#
# COMPACT_ATOMS: atom_id res chain seq x y z
N MET A 1 12.06 -26.53 16.07
CA MET A 1 12.86 -25.37 16.56
C MET A 1 11.88 -24.23 16.84
N THR A 2 11.79 -23.74 18.07
CA THR A 2 10.95 -22.56 18.38
C THR A 2 11.59 -21.33 17.71
N SER A 3 10.90 -20.74 16.75
CA SER A 3 11.37 -19.51 16.10
C SER A 3 11.57 -18.41 17.15
N LYS A 4 12.66 -17.67 17.05
CA LYS A 4 12.96 -16.55 17.95
C LYS A 4 11.82 -15.53 17.94
N LYS A 5 11.32 -15.16 19.11
CA LYS A 5 10.26 -14.16 19.27
C LYS A 5 10.87 -12.78 19.44
N TYR A 6 10.21 -11.77 18.83
CA TYR A 6 10.67 -10.38 18.81
C TYR A 6 9.56 -9.47 19.29
N THR A 7 9.93 -8.35 19.87
CA THR A 7 9.04 -7.20 20.03
C THR A 7 9.22 -6.30 18.80
N VAL A 8 8.13 -5.99 18.12
CA VAL A 8 8.15 -5.23 16.87
C VAL A 8 7.16 -4.08 16.92
N LEU A 9 7.43 -3.00 16.20
CA LEU A 9 6.50 -1.88 16.05
C LEU A 9 5.83 -1.95 14.67
N VAL A 10 4.52 -1.70 14.62
CA VAL A 10 3.77 -1.45 13.39
C VAL A 10 3.14 -0.06 13.47
N THR A 11 3.55 0.87 12.59
CA THR A 11 2.98 2.21 12.58
C THR A 11 1.67 2.24 11.77
N GLY A 12 0.67 3.00 12.26
CA GLY A 12 -0.65 3.09 11.60
C GLY A 12 -1.38 1.74 11.53
N ALA A 13 -1.32 0.97 12.62
CA ALA A 13 -1.72 -0.44 12.70
C ALA A 13 -3.18 -0.71 12.29
N ASN A 14 -4.07 0.28 12.39
CA ASN A 14 -5.47 0.17 11.96
C ASN A 14 -5.68 0.36 10.44
N GLY A 15 -4.62 0.68 9.69
CA GLY A 15 -4.67 0.75 8.23
C GLY A 15 -4.89 -0.62 7.58
N TYR A 16 -5.33 -0.63 6.33
CA TYR A 16 -5.67 -1.86 5.59
C TYR A 16 -4.54 -2.89 5.59
N LEU A 17 -3.39 -2.53 5.02
CA LEU A 17 -2.22 -3.40 4.97
C LEU A 17 -1.65 -3.67 6.37
N ALA A 18 -1.53 -2.61 7.19
CA ALA A 18 -0.97 -2.71 8.53
C ALA A 18 -1.69 -3.74 9.40
N SER A 19 -3.02 -3.80 9.30
CA SER A 19 -3.84 -4.78 10.04
C SER A 19 -3.51 -6.23 9.67
N TRP A 20 -3.18 -6.49 8.41
CA TRP A 20 -2.74 -7.82 7.96
C TRP A 20 -1.32 -8.15 8.42
N ILE A 21 -0.42 -7.14 8.45
CA ILE A 21 0.93 -7.30 9.02
C ILE A 21 0.83 -7.61 10.52
N VAL A 22 0.02 -6.85 11.28
CA VAL A 22 -0.24 -7.14 12.70
C VAL A 22 -0.74 -8.56 12.89
N LYS A 23 -1.74 -8.98 12.11
CA LYS A 23 -2.29 -10.35 12.17
C LYS A 23 -1.21 -11.40 11.91
N LYS A 24 -0.41 -11.23 10.86
CA LYS A 24 0.70 -12.14 10.51
C LYS A 24 1.69 -12.27 11.67
N LEU A 25 2.17 -11.15 12.19
CA LEU A 25 3.12 -11.10 13.31
C LEU A 25 2.61 -11.80 14.57
N LEU A 26 1.34 -11.61 14.91
CA LEU A 26 0.71 -12.27 16.04
C LEU A 26 0.54 -13.79 15.86
N ILE A 27 0.21 -14.24 14.63
CA ILE A 27 0.14 -15.67 14.29
C ILE A 27 1.51 -16.32 14.49
N GLU A 28 2.57 -15.64 14.06
CA GLU A 28 3.95 -16.10 14.22
C GLU A 28 4.46 -15.96 15.68
N GLY A 29 3.65 -15.39 16.57
CA GLY A 29 3.89 -15.32 18.03
C GLY A 29 4.82 -14.20 18.46
N HIS A 30 4.99 -13.15 17.65
CA HIS A 30 5.71 -11.94 18.02
C HIS A 30 4.88 -11.05 18.95
N THR A 31 5.55 -10.21 19.74
CA THR A 31 4.89 -9.12 20.48
C THR A 31 4.83 -7.89 19.59
N VAL A 32 3.64 -7.35 19.37
CA VAL A 32 3.40 -6.22 18.47
C VAL A 32 3.02 -4.98 19.27
N HIS A 33 3.81 -3.92 19.14
CA HIS A 33 3.47 -2.58 19.51
C HIS A 33 2.76 -1.91 18.32
N ALA A 34 1.47 -1.68 18.44
CA ALA A 34 0.61 -1.15 17.38
C ALA A 34 0.35 0.33 17.63
N THR A 35 0.88 1.23 16.77
CA THR A 35 0.53 2.63 16.91
C THR A 35 -0.68 3.00 16.07
N VAL A 36 -1.56 3.79 16.65
CA VAL A 36 -2.72 4.42 16.03
C VAL A 36 -2.80 5.88 16.49
N ARG A 37 -3.48 6.75 15.75
CA ARG A 37 -3.61 8.16 16.17
C ARG A 37 -4.41 8.34 17.46
N ASP A 38 -5.44 7.54 17.61
CA ASP A 38 -6.34 7.59 18.77
C ASP A 38 -6.74 6.18 19.21
N ILE A 39 -6.24 5.75 20.36
CA ILE A 39 -6.54 4.44 20.96
C ILE A 39 -7.96 4.38 21.54
N HIS A 40 -8.61 5.51 21.75
CA HIS A 40 -9.96 5.59 22.29
C HIS A 40 -11.03 5.46 21.20
N ASN A 41 -10.67 5.66 19.93
CA ASN A 41 -11.58 5.45 18.80
C ASN A 41 -11.76 3.95 18.51
N LYS A 42 -12.66 3.32 19.30
CA LYS A 42 -12.91 1.86 19.24
C LYS A 42 -13.40 1.39 17.88
N GLU A 43 -14.15 2.19 17.14
CA GLU A 43 -14.66 1.83 15.81
C GLU A 43 -13.49 1.59 14.83
N LYS A 44 -12.49 2.48 14.85
CA LYS A 44 -11.33 2.37 13.96
C LYS A 44 -10.41 1.20 14.28
N ILE A 45 -10.38 0.73 15.52
CA ILE A 45 -9.48 -0.35 15.98
C ILE A 45 -10.22 -1.65 16.33
N ASN A 46 -11.54 -1.73 16.13
CA ASN A 46 -12.36 -2.87 16.56
C ASN A 46 -11.83 -4.23 16.06
N HIS A 47 -11.36 -4.30 14.81
CA HIS A 47 -10.77 -5.51 14.25
C HIS A 47 -9.45 -5.90 14.95
N LEU A 48 -8.65 -4.92 15.39
CA LEU A 48 -7.42 -5.16 16.16
C LEU A 48 -7.73 -5.58 17.59
N LEU A 49 -8.78 -5.06 18.22
CA LEU A 49 -9.23 -5.50 19.55
C LEU A 49 -9.65 -6.97 19.56
N LYS A 50 -10.17 -7.50 18.44
CA LYS A 50 -10.42 -8.94 18.29
C LYS A 50 -9.12 -9.74 18.30
N TYR A 51 -8.03 -9.21 17.72
CA TYR A 51 -6.71 -9.85 17.78
C TYR A 51 -6.11 -9.77 19.18
N GLU A 52 -6.24 -8.64 19.88
CA GLU A 52 -5.79 -8.48 21.26
C GLU A 52 -6.42 -9.55 22.17
N LYS A 53 -7.74 -9.76 22.06
CA LYS A 53 -8.44 -10.82 22.80
C LYS A 53 -7.96 -12.22 22.48
N LYS A 54 -7.66 -12.49 21.20
CA LYS A 54 -7.21 -13.80 20.72
C LYS A 54 -5.76 -14.10 21.09
N TYR A 55 -4.88 -13.10 21.02
CA TYR A 55 -3.43 -13.22 21.23
C TYR A 55 -3.02 -12.45 22.48
N LYS A 56 -3.61 -12.81 23.64
CA LYS A 56 -3.45 -12.12 24.93
C LYS A 56 -1.98 -11.82 25.25
N GLY A 57 -1.70 -10.55 25.56
CA GLY A 57 -0.37 -10.07 25.96
C GLY A 57 0.60 -9.79 24.81
N ASN A 58 0.29 -10.20 23.59
CA ASN A 58 1.16 -10.02 22.42
C ASN A 58 0.82 -8.79 21.57
N LEU A 59 -0.29 -8.09 21.85
CA LEU A 59 -0.64 -6.84 21.16
C LEU A 59 -0.80 -5.72 22.18
N LYS A 60 -0.06 -4.62 21.99
CA LYS A 60 -0.12 -3.42 22.82
C LYS A 60 -0.38 -2.21 21.94
N PHE A 61 -1.30 -1.33 22.37
CA PHE A 61 -1.64 -0.11 21.63
C PHE A 61 -0.93 1.10 22.20
N PHE A 62 -0.51 2.00 21.30
CA PHE A 62 0.09 3.28 21.59
C PHE A 62 -0.52 4.37 20.73
N SER A 63 -0.76 5.56 21.28
CA SER A 63 -1.11 6.74 20.49
C SER A 63 0.15 7.35 19.89
N ALA A 64 0.16 7.57 18.57
CA ALA A 64 1.25 8.29 17.91
C ALA A 64 0.76 8.94 16.60
N ASP A 65 1.23 10.14 16.33
CA ASP A 65 0.97 10.88 15.09
C ASP A 65 2.26 11.09 14.31
N LEU A 66 2.21 10.91 12.98
CA LEU A 66 3.35 11.10 12.07
C LEU A 66 3.93 12.52 12.14
N LEU A 67 3.09 13.51 12.42
CA LEU A 67 3.50 14.91 12.44
C LEU A 67 3.95 15.39 13.82
N GLU A 68 3.72 14.60 14.84
CA GLU A 68 4.13 14.92 16.22
C GLU A 68 5.51 14.35 16.49
N LYS A 69 6.46 15.26 16.81
CA LYS A 69 7.84 14.87 17.13
C LYS A 69 7.86 13.99 18.39
N ASN A 70 8.68 12.92 18.33
CA ASN A 70 8.90 11.98 19.43
C ASN A 70 7.67 11.13 19.82
N SER A 71 6.53 11.24 19.12
CA SER A 71 5.32 10.48 19.46
C SER A 71 5.51 8.95 19.37
N PHE A 72 6.52 8.50 18.61
CA PHE A 72 6.84 7.07 18.47
C PHE A 72 7.85 6.55 19.50
N ASP A 73 8.48 7.40 20.32
CA ASP A 73 9.58 7.01 21.22
C ASP A 73 9.17 5.95 22.24
N GLU A 74 7.99 6.10 22.85
CA GLU A 74 7.48 5.13 23.83
C GLU A 74 7.14 3.81 23.17
N ALA A 75 6.43 3.84 22.03
CA ALA A 75 6.04 2.64 21.30
C ALA A 75 7.23 1.83 20.77
N MET A 76 8.37 2.48 20.52
CA MET A 76 9.60 1.84 20.02
C MET A 76 10.45 1.18 21.10
N ARG A 77 10.20 1.46 22.38
CA ARG A 77 11.01 0.87 23.48
C ARG A 77 11.04 -0.66 23.35
N ASN A 78 12.26 -1.21 23.38
CA ASN A 78 12.55 -2.65 23.27
C ASN A 78 12.12 -3.29 21.93
N CYS A 79 11.71 -2.52 20.93
CA CYS A 79 11.45 -3.05 19.62
C CYS A 79 12.76 -3.32 18.89
N SER A 80 12.83 -4.46 18.19
CA SER A 80 13.97 -4.82 17.36
C SER A 80 13.73 -4.58 15.86
N ILE A 81 12.47 -4.55 15.45
CA ILE A 81 12.07 -4.34 14.05
C ILE A 81 10.91 -3.34 14.01
N ILE A 82 10.97 -2.43 13.04
CA ILE A 82 9.95 -1.43 12.80
C ILE A 82 9.31 -1.70 11.42
N PHE A 83 8.01 -1.90 11.39
CA PHE A 83 7.20 -1.90 10.18
C PHE A 83 6.60 -0.50 10.00
N HIS A 84 7.22 0.32 9.17
CA HIS A 84 6.73 1.67 8.91
C HIS A 84 5.74 1.65 7.75
N THR A 85 4.46 1.49 8.08
CA THR A 85 3.35 1.42 7.12
C THR A 85 2.49 2.68 7.12
N ALA A 86 2.55 3.48 8.19
CA ALA A 86 1.81 4.73 8.28
C ALA A 86 2.25 5.70 7.17
N SER A 87 1.29 6.20 6.42
CA SER A 87 1.47 7.22 5.40
C SER A 87 0.21 8.07 5.34
N PRO A 88 0.34 9.40 5.15
CA PRO A 88 -0.83 10.21 4.90
C PRO A 88 -1.51 9.74 3.60
N PHE A 89 -2.81 9.57 3.66
CA PHE A 89 -3.62 9.24 2.51
C PHE A 89 -4.92 10.04 2.57
N LYS A 90 -5.23 10.75 1.48
CA LYS A 90 -6.50 11.46 1.28
C LYS A 90 -6.98 11.22 -0.15
N LEU A 91 -8.28 10.96 -0.32
CA LEU A 91 -8.92 10.82 -1.63
C LEU A 91 -9.04 12.16 -2.34
N GLU A 92 -9.38 13.21 -1.60
CA GLU A 92 -9.47 14.58 -2.11
C GLU A 92 -8.34 15.42 -1.55
N ILE A 93 -7.54 16.01 -2.44
CA ILE A 93 -6.37 16.80 -2.11
C ILE A 93 -6.58 18.22 -2.61
N LYS A 94 -6.61 19.18 -1.70
CA LYS A 94 -6.69 20.62 -2.02
C LYS A 94 -5.31 21.25 -2.11
N ASP A 95 -4.43 20.91 -1.19
CA ASP A 95 -3.04 21.38 -1.13
C ASP A 95 -2.10 20.16 -1.08
N PRO A 96 -1.52 19.72 -2.23
CA PRO A 96 -0.65 18.56 -2.27
C PRO A 96 0.58 18.69 -1.34
N VAL A 97 1.10 19.90 -1.15
CA VAL A 97 2.28 20.11 -0.30
C VAL A 97 1.93 19.86 1.17
N LYS A 98 0.86 20.48 1.67
CA LYS A 98 0.45 20.36 3.07
C LYS A 98 -0.20 19.04 3.41
N GLU A 99 -0.90 18.43 2.45
CA GLU A 99 -1.75 17.27 2.71
C GLU A 99 -1.11 15.93 2.35
N LEU A 100 -0.07 15.92 1.49
CA LEU A 100 0.64 14.70 1.09
C LEU A 100 2.14 14.78 1.30
N ILE A 101 2.81 15.79 0.69
CA ILE A 101 4.27 15.82 0.58
C ILE A 101 4.90 16.02 1.94
N ASN A 102 4.56 17.12 2.62
CA ASN A 102 5.12 17.43 3.93
C ASN A 102 4.79 16.34 4.96
N PRO A 103 3.53 15.85 5.07
CA PRO A 103 3.23 14.78 5.99
C PRO A 103 3.97 13.46 5.68
N ALA A 104 4.20 13.12 4.40
CA ALA A 104 4.97 11.93 4.05
C ALA A 104 6.45 12.06 4.42
N LEU A 105 7.07 13.23 4.15
CA LEU A 105 8.45 13.49 4.48
C LEU A 105 8.68 13.58 5.99
N GLU A 106 7.92 14.44 6.68
CA GLU A 106 8.09 14.65 8.12
C GLU A 106 7.71 13.39 8.92
N GLY A 107 6.67 12.67 8.48
CA GLY A 107 6.32 11.38 9.09
C GLY A 107 7.45 10.35 9.00
N THR A 108 8.07 10.22 7.83
CA THR A 108 9.25 9.36 7.65
C THR A 108 10.40 9.80 8.56
N LYS A 109 10.73 11.09 8.58
CA LYS A 109 11.79 11.63 9.45
C LYS A 109 11.51 11.36 10.94
N ASN A 110 10.28 11.58 11.40
CA ASN A 110 9.93 11.41 12.80
C ASN A 110 10.05 9.94 13.25
N VAL A 111 9.56 8.99 12.45
CA VAL A 111 9.68 7.56 12.76
C VAL A 111 11.15 7.12 12.78
N PHE A 112 11.95 7.53 11.78
CA PHE A 112 13.36 7.16 11.68
C PHE A 112 14.21 7.80 12.79
N LYS A 113 13.96 9.06 13.14
CA LYS A 113 14.62 9.72 14.28
C LYS A 113 14.30 9.05 15.61
N SER A 114 13.08 8.56 15.81
CA SER A 114 12.73 7.76 16.99
C SER A 114 13.48 6.42 16.99
N ALA A 115 13.65 5.79 15.81
CA ALA A 115 14.42 4.55 15.69
C ALA A 115 15.90 4.74 16.04
N ASP A 116 16.51 5.88 15.66
CA ASP A 116 17.92 6.20 15.97
C ASP A 116 18.21 6.29 17.47
N LYS A 117 17.19 6.60 18.29
CA LYS A 117 17.33 6.69 19.74
C LYS A 117 17.29 5.33 20.46
N VAL A 118 16.86 4.27 19.78
CA VAL A 118 16.60 2.96 20.38
C VAL A 118 17.62 1.94 19.89
N ASP A 119 18.58 1.56 20.74
CA ASP A 119 19.67 0.65 20.38
C ASP A 119 19.20 -0.79 20.06
N SER A 120 18.00 -1.18 20.51
CA SER A 120 17.43 -2.49 20.20
C SER A 120 16.93 -2.59 18.76
N VAL A 121 16.64 -1.47 18.06
CA VAL A 121 16.21 -1.47 16.66
C VAL A 121 17.36 -1.93 15.76
N LYS A 122 17.10 -2.97 14.97
CA LYS A 122 18.09 -3.57 14.03
C LYS A 122 17.63 -3.52 12.57
N ARG A 123 16.33 -3.36 12.33
CA ARG A 123 15.80 -3.30 10.96
C ARG A 123 14.52 -2.46 10.90
N ILE A 124 14.39 -1.69 9.81
CA ILE A 124 13.16 -0.98 9.43
C ILE A 124 12.69 -1.56 8.10
N VAL A 125 11.43 -2.00 8.05
CA VAL A 125 10.74 -2.38 6.82
C VAL A 125 9.76 -1.26 6.47
N LEU A 126 10.06 -0.55 5.39
CA LEU A 126 9.27 0.60 4.93
C LEU A 126 8.26 0.17 3.85
N THR A 127 7.00 0.52 4.04
CA THR A 127 6.00 0.44 2.98
C THR A 127 6.07 1.69 2.10
N SER A 128 6.65 1.55 0.92
CA SER A 128 6.61 2.54 -0.14
C SER A 128 5.50 2.23 -1.15
N SER A 129 5.75 2.37 -2.44
CA SER A 129 4.82 2.05 -3.53
C SER A 129 5.58 1.93 -4.85
N VAL A 130 5.06 1.20 -5.83
CA VAL A 130 5.51 1.29 -7.22
C VAL A 130 5.38 2.72 -7.77
N ALA A 131 4.52 3.56 -7.19
CA ALA A 131 4.42 4.98 -7.52
C ALA A 131 5.72 5.78 -7.28
N ALA A 132 6.63 5.28 -6.43
CA ALA A 132 7.98 5.84 -6.28
C ALA A 132 8.93 5.46 -7.42
N MET A 133 8.48 4.65 -8.38
CA MET A 133 9.29 4.16 -9.50
C MET A 133 8.88 4.78 -10.84
N TYR A 134 7.59 5.04 -11.06
CA TYR A 134 7.06 5.59 -12.30
C TYR A 134 5.86 6.51 -12.04
N THR A 135 5.52 7.31 -13.03
CA THR A 135 4.34 8.21 -13.01
C THR A 135 3.25 7.69 -13.95
N ASP A 136 3.62 7.45 -15.20
CA ASP A 136 2.71 7.05 -16.27
C ASP A 136 3.08 5.68 -16.84
N ALA A 137 2.07 4.88 -17.18
CA ALA A 137 2.27 3.55 -17.76
C ALA A 137 3.09 3.60 -19.06
N SER A 138 2.97 4.67 -19.85
CA SER A 138 3.73 4.85 -21.08
C SER A 138 5.25 4.91 -20.88
N GLU A 139 5.73 5.16 -19.65
CA GLU A 139 7.17 5.20 -19.34
C GLU A 139 7.81 3.81 -19.49
N CYS A 140 7.03 2.73 -19.30
CA CYS A 140 7.53 1.36 -19.46
C CYS A 140 8.19 1.12 -20.81
N LYS A 141 7.69 1.74 -21.90
CA LYS A 141 8.22 1.58 -23.26
C LYS A 141 9.68 2.00 -23.42
N ASN A 142 10.17 2.86 -22.53
CA ASN A 142 11.53 3.39 -22.55
C ASN A 142 12.47 2.65 -21.60
N LEU A 143 11.99 1.60 -20.94
CA LEU A 143 12.77 0.81 -20.00
C LEU A 143 13.27 -0.49 -20.64
N ILE A 144 14.31 -1.08 -20.05
CA ILE A 144 14.82 -2.39 -20.46
C ILE A 144 13.68 -3.41 -20.32
N ASN A 145 13.47 -4.23 -21.33
CA ASN A 145 12.39 -5.22 -21.44
C ASN A 145 10.98 -4.62 -21.27
N ASN A 146 10.83 -3.30 -21.39
CA ASN A 146 9.58 -2.57 -21.12
C ASN A 146 9.02 -2.82 -19.72
N GLU A 147 9.89 -3.02 -18.73
CA GLU A 147 9.52 -3.39 -17.36
C GLU A 147 10.09 -2.41 -16.33
N ILE A 148 9.29 -2.13 -15.29
CA ILE A 148 9.73 -1.43 -14.10
C ILE A 148 10.43 -2.45 -13.19
N THR A 149 11.63 -2.11 -12.76
CA THR A 149 12.44 -2.89 -11.81
C THR A 149 12.77 -2.06 -10.58
N GLU A 150 13.34 -2.70 -9.56
CA GLU A 150 13.74 -2.05 -8.31
C GLU A 150 14.82 -0.97 -8.49
N LEU A 151 15.51 -0.93 -9.62
CA LEU A 151 16.53 0.09 -9.94
C LEU A 151 15.92 1.42 -10.39
N ILE A 152 14.66 1.40 -10.82
CA ILE A 152 14.00 2.57 -11.40
C ILE A 152 13.50 3.50 -10.30
N TRP A 153 13.69 4.80 -10.51
CA TRP A 153 13.15 5.86 -9.69
C TRP A 153 12.24 6.76 -10.51
N ASN A 154 11.12 7.14 -9.92
CA ASN A 154 10.23 8.13 -10.50
C ASN A 154 10.95 9.48 -10.66
N LYS A 155 10.95 10.02 -11.90
CA LYS A 155 11.60 11.28 -12.27
C LYS A 155 10.62 12.29 -12.89
N THR A 156 9.38 11.90 -13.14
CA THR A 156 8.42 12.65 -13.95
C THR A 156 7.21 13.15 -13.16
N ALA A 157 6.97 12.59 -11.96
CA ALA A 157 5.99 13.10 -11.03
C ALA A 157 6.42 14.46 -10.44
N SER A 158 5.45 15.32 -10.15
CA SER A 158 5.66 16.64 -9.56
C SER A 158 4.48 17.04 -8.68
N ILE A 159 4.59 18.18 -8.01
CA ILE A 159 3.49 18.78 -7.23
C ILE A 159 2.23 18.94 -8.08
N ASN A 160 2.40 19.36 -9.34
CA ASN A 160 1.31 19.66 -10.27
C ASN A 160 0.88 18.47 -11.13
N TYR A 161 1.61 17.35 -11.07
CA TYR A 161 1.30 16.16 -11.84
C TYR A 161 1.62 14.90 -11.07
N GLN A 162 0.58 14.13 -10.74
CA GLN A 162 0.66 12.92 -9.91
C GLN A 162 1.32 13.18 -8.53
N PRO A 163 0.78 14.12 -7.72
CA PRO A 163 1.39 14.53 -6.45
C PRO A 163 1.53 13.38 -5.46
N TYR A 164 0.70 12.36 -5.52
CA TYR A 164 0.85 11.14 -4.73
C TYR A 164 2.15 10.40 -5.08
N SER A 165 2.39 10.15 -6.37
CA SER A 165 3.63 9.51 -6.83
C SER A 165 4.86 10.34 -6.45
N TYR A 166 4.76 11.67 -6.55
CA TYR A 166 5.81 12.58 -6.11
C TYR A 166 6.08 12.46 -4.61
N SER A 167 5.04 12.46 -3.78
CA SER A 167 5.17 12.33 -2.31
C SER A 167 5.82 11.01 -1.91
N LYS A 168 5.43 9.90 -2.55
CA LYS A 168 6.02 8.57 -2.30
C LYS A 168 7.49 8.50 -2.71
N THR A 169 7.83 9.13 -3.85
CA THR A 169 9.22 9.22 -4.31
C THR A 169 10.10 9.98 -3.32
N LEU A 170 9.63 11.13 -2.84
CA LEU A 170 10.38 11.95 -1.89
C LEU A 170 10.53 11.27 -0.54
N ALA A 171 9.46 10.68 0.00
CA ALA A 171 9.49 9.97 1.28
C ALA A 171 10.46 8.78 1.25
N GLU A 172 10.44 7.99 0.17
CA GLU A 172 11.36 6.86 0.05
C GLU A 172 12.82 7.31 -0.12
N LYS A 173 13.07 8.35 -0.93
CA LYS A 173 14.42 8.93 -1.05
C LYS A 173 14.94 9.47 0.28
N GLU A 174 14.07 10.10 1.08
CA GLU A 174 14.44 10.58 2.42
C GLU A 174 14.79 9.41 3.35
N ALA A 175 14.01 8.32 3.32
CA ALA A 175 14.32 7.11 4.09
C ALA A 175 15.72 6.56 3.75
N TRP A 176 16.04 6.46 2.47
CA TRP A 176 17.38 6.05 2.01
C TRP A 176 18.47 7.06 2.40
N SER A 177 18.18 8.35 2.40
CA SER A 177 19.11 9.39 2.86
C SER A 177 19.42 9.25 4.35
N LEU A 178 18.40 9.00 5.17
CA LEU A 178 18.56 8.75 6.61
C LEU A 178 19.33 7.45 6.87
N TYR A 179 19.00 6.39 6.16
CA TYR A 179 19.71 5.10 6.27
C TYR A 179 21.22 5.25 6.03
N LYS A 180 21.63 6.00 5.02
CA LYS A 180 23.06 6.20 4.69
C LYS A 180 23.86 6.97 5.75
N LYS A 181 23.20 7.65 6.70
CA LYS A 181 23.84 8.48 7.73
C LYS A 181 24.10 7.74 9.04
N GLN A 182 23.73 6.47 9.12
CA GLN A 182 23.83 5.67 10.33
C GLN A 182 24.25 4.22 10.01
N SER A 183 24.59 3.42 11.06
CA SER A 183 24.98 2.02 10.97
C SER A 183 24.30 1.12 12.00
N LYS A 184 23.26 1.61 12.69
CA LYS A 184 22.57 0.89 13.78
C LYS A 184 21.56 -0.12 13.28
N TRP A 185 20.85 0.20 12.20
CA TRP A 185 19.74 -0.57 11.65
C TRP A 185 19.80 -0.66 10.12
N GLU A 186 19.23 -1.73 9.59
CA GLU A 186 19.10 -1.96 8.15
C GLU A 186 17.76 -1.43 7.63
N LEU A 187 17.71 -1.04 6.35
CA LEU A 187 16.48 -0.62 5.67
C LEU A 187 16.14 -1.59 4.54
N VAL A 188 14.91 -2.11 4.58
CA VAL A 188 14.31 -2.85 3.46
C VAL A 188 13.02 -2.14 3.05
N VAL A 189 12.79 -1.97 1.76
CA VAL A 189 11.64 -1.24 1.24
C VAL A 189 10.75 -2.16 0.41
N ILE A 190 9.48 -2.23 0.76
CA ILE A 190 8.45 -2.93 -0.01
C ILE A 190 7.70 -1.90 -0.85
N ASN A 191 7.61 -2.15 -2.17
CA ASN A 191 6.95 -1.27 -3.15
C ASN A 191 5.73 -2.00 -3.74
N PRO A 192 4.56 -1.96 -3.07
CA PRO A 192 3.35 -2.60 -3.59
C PRO A 192 2.79 -1.85 -4.80
N SER A 193 2.16 -2.59 -5.72
CA SER A 193 1.19 -2.09 -6.68
C SER A 193 -0.18 -1.89 -6.02
N LEU A 194 -1.29 -1.86 -6.78
CA LEU A 194 -2.63 -1.77 -6.20
C LEU A 194 -2.89 -2.98 -5.30
N VAL A 195 -3.06 -2.72 -4.01
CA VAL A 195 -3.27 -3.78 -3.01
C VAL A 195 -4.77 -4.10 -2.93
N LEU A 196 -5.15 -5.33 -3.27
CA LEU A 196 -6.51 -5.86 -3.15
C LEU A 196 -6.51 -7.02 -2.14
N GLY A 197 -7.69 -7.57 -1.85
CA GLY A 197 -7.86 -8.65 -0.88
C GLY A 197 -8.90 -8.29 0.18
N PRO A 198 -9.22 -9.18 1.12
CA PRO A 198 -10.25 -8.93 2.12
C PRO A 198 -9.91 -7.73 3.01
N PHE A 199 -10.89 -6.87 3.26
CA PHE A 199 -10.74 -5.69 4.11
C PHE A 199 -11.14 -6.02 5.55
N PRO A 200 -10.26 -5.88 6.55
CA PRO A 200 -10.59 -6.18 7.94
C PRO A 200 -11.64 -5.25 8.54
N ASN A 201 -11.67 -3.98 8.08
CA ASN A 201 -12.59 -2.96 8.51
C ASN A 201 -12.78 -1.92 7.38
N ALA A 202 -13.59 -2.27 6.37
CA ALA A 202 -13.78 -1.43 5.19
C ALA A 202 -14.53 -0.13 5.50
N THR A 203 -15.44 -0.14 6.49
CA THR A 203 -16.24 1.04 6.88
C THR A 203 -15.39 2.17 7.44
N GLN A 204 -14.26 1.85 8.07
CA GLN A 204 -13.37 2.81 8.75
C GLN A 204 -12.03 3.01 8.03
N THR A 205 -11.86 2.37 6.88
CA THR A 205 -10.61 2.41 6.10
C THR A 205 -10.77 3.26 4.85
N THR A 206 -9.97 4.30 4.72
CA THR A 206 -9.85 5.07 3.49
C THR A 206 -8.80 4.42 2.59
N SER A 207 -9.19 3.94 1.41
CA SER A 207 -8.31 3.24 0.49
C SER A 207 -8.77 3.42 -0.96
N GLU A 208 -7.81 3.65 -1.88
CA GLU A 208 -8.07 3.63 -3.33
C GLU A 208 -8.66 2.29 -3.80
N SER A 209 -8.23 1.19 -3.19
CA SER A 209 -8.71 -0.15 -3.50
C SER A 209 -10.20 -0.29 -3.22
N ILE A 210 -10.65 0.20 -2.06
CA ILE A 210 -12.08 0.20 -1.68
C ILE A 210 -12.86 1.08 -2.64
N ASN A 211 -12.36 2.30 -2.90
CA ASN A 211 -13.02 3.25 -3.78
C ASN A 211 -13.17 2.70 -5.21
N LEU A 212 -12.12 2.11 -5.77
CA LEU A 212 -12.17 1.48 -7.10
C LEU A 212 -13.21 0.36 -7.16
N LEU A 213 -13.17 -0.58 -6.22
CA LEU A 213 -14.09 -1.72 -6.20
C LEU A 213 -15.55 -1.27 -5.98
N LYS A 214 -15.75 -0.27 -5.12
CA LYS A 214 -17.07 0.35 -4.92
C LYS A 214 -17.59 0.96 -6.22
N GLN A 215 -16.80 1.79 -6.90
CA GLN A 215 -17.21 2.42 -8.17
C GLN A 215 -17.50 1.39 -9.28
N ILE A 216 -16.82 0.24 -9.27
CA ILE A 216 -17.11 -0.86 -10.19
C ILE A 216 -18.47 -1.50 -9.84
N GLY A 217 -18.80 -1.65 -8.55
CA GLY A 217 -19.99 -2.36 -8.08
C GLY A 217 -21.26 -1.52 -7.93
N ASP A 218 -21.14 -0.22 -7.67
CA ASP A 218 -22.28 0.67 -7.35
C ASP A 218 -22.95 1.32 -8.56
N GLY A 219 -22.46 1.01 -9.77
CA GLY A 219 -23.00 1.57 -11.02
C GLY A 219 -22.33 2.88 -11.47
N THR A 220 -21.36 3.42 -10.75
CA THR A 220 -20.60 4.60 -11.17
C THR A 220 -20.01 4.39 -12.57
N PHE A 221 -19.52 3.19 -12.86
CA PHE A 221 -18.97 2.81 -14.16
C PHE A 221 -19.96 2.06 -15.07
N LYS A 222 -21.26 2.12 -14.84
CA LYS A 222 -22.29 1.34 -15.59
C LYS A 222 -22.17 1.41 -17.11
N ILE A 223 -21.71 2.54 -17.66
CA ILE A 223 -21.53 2.74 -19.11
C ILE A 223 -20.24 2.12 -19.66
N GLY A 224 -19.28 1.80 -18.81
CA GLY A 224 -18.00 1.17 -19.18
C GLY A 224 -16.85 1.55 -18.27
N VAL A 225 -15.77 0.80 -18.36
CA VAL A 225 -14.54 0.97 -17.55
C VAL A 225 -13.36 1.33 -18.45
N PRO A 226 -12.48 2.25 -18.05
CA PRO A 226 -11.30 2.57 -18.85
C PRO A 226 -10.37 1.35 -18.95
N LYS A 227 -9.83 1.10 -20.14
CA LYS A 227 -8.73 0.14 -20.30
C LYS A 227 -7.43 0.82 -19.85
N MET A 228 -7.28 0.98 -18.54
CA MET A 228 -6.12 1.54 -17.88
C MET A 228 -5.34 0.40 -17.21
N PRO A 229 -4.06 0.20 -17.58
CA PRO A 229 -3.25 -0.87 -17.02
C PRO A 229 -2.86 -0.55 -15.59
N ILE A 230 -2.72 -1.61 -14.78
CA ILE A 230 -2.31 -1.51 -13.39
C ILE A 230 -1.68 -2.83 -12.91
N GLY A 231 -0.71 -2.72 -12.02
CA GLY A 231 -0.24 -3.85 -11.23
C GLY A 231 -1.18 -4.10 -10.05
N VAL A 232 -1.39 -5.36 -9.71
CA VAL A 232 -2.24 -5.78 -8.58
C VAL A 232 -1.54 -6.82 -7.73
N VAL A 233 -1.76 -6.77 -6.42
CA VAL A 233 -1.26 -7.75 -5.46
C VAL A 233 -2.25 -7.98 -4.32
N ASP A 234 -2.27 -9.19 -3.78
CA ASP A 234 -3.07 -9.50 -2.59
C ASP A 234 -2.45 -8.90 -1.33
N VAL A 235 -3.25 -8.32 -0.47
CA VAL A 235 -2.82 -7.70 0.80
C VAL A 235 -2.11 -8.69 1.71
N ARG A 236 -2.48 -9.97 1.66
CA ARG A 236 -1.86 -11.05 2.43
C ARG A 236 -0.46 -11.35 1.90
N ASP A 237 -0.25 -11.30 0.58
CA ASP A 237 1.06 -11.49 -0.04
C ASP A 237 1.98 -10.30 0.27
N VAL A 238 1.41 -9.08 0.33
CA VAL A 238 2.17 -7.90 0.79
C VAL A 238 2.55 -8.03 2.25
N ALA A 239 1.65 -8.54 3.11
CA ALA A 239 1.96 -8.78 4.52
C ALA A 239 3.02 -9.88 4.70
N ASP A 240 2.94 -10.96 3.90
CA ASP A 240 3.97 -12.02 3.86
C ASP A 240 5.32 -11.45 3.39
N ALA A 241 5.33 -10.58 2.36
CA ALA A 241 6.53 -9.88 1.89
C ALA A 241 7.18 -9.00 2.97
N HIS A 242 6.37 -8.27 3.75
CA HIS A 242 6.88 -7.49 4.88
C HIS A 242 7.48 -8.39 5.96
N TYR A 243 6.82 -9.52 6.25
CA TYR A 243 7.33 -10.50 7.20
C TYR A 243 8.69 -11.06 6.76
N GLU A 244 8.79 -11.55 5.53
CA GLU A 244 10.04 -12.09 5.00
C GLU A 244 11.13 -11.01 4.93
N ALA A 245 10.81 -9.80 4.50
CA ALA A 245 11.74 -8.66 4.50
C ALA A 245 12.27 -8.32 5.91
N ALA A 246 11.47 -8.57 6.94
CA ALA A 246 11.85 -8.31 8.33
C ALA A 246 12.78 -9.38 8.92
N PHE A 247 12.53 -10.66 8.61
CA PHE A 247 13.17 -11.79 9.30
C PHE A 247 14.20 -12.55 8.44
N ASN A 248 14.16 -12.41 7.12
CA ASN A 248 15.20 -12.95 6.23
C ASN A 248 16.44 -12.05 6.32
N LYS A 249 17.56 -12.62 6.77
CA LYS A 249 18.85 -11.91 6.95
C LYS A 249 19.44 -11.41 5.63
N ASN A 250 19.09 -12.04 4.51
CA ASN A 250 19.58 -11.68 3.18
C ASN A 250 18.72 -10.62 2.49
N ALA A 251 17.56 -10.27 3.08
CA ALA A 251 16.68 -9.25 2.51
C ALA A 251 17.36 -7.88 2.52
N SER A 252 17.43 -7.23 1.36
CA SER A 252 18.07 -5.92 1.23
C SER A 252 17.50 -5.10 0.08
N GLY A 253 17.57 -3.77 0.21
CA GLY A 253 17.15 -2.86 -0.85
C GLY A 253 15.64 -2.78 -1.00
N ARG A 254 15.18 -2.68 -2.25
CA ARG A 254 13.77 -2.50 -2.66
C ARG A 254 13.21 -3.81 -3.17
N TYR A 255 11.91 -4.04 -2.96
CA TYR A 255 11.18 -5.20 -3.49
C TYR A 255 9.85 -4.77 -4.09
N ILE A 256 9.71 -4.93 -5.40
CA ILE A 256 8.42 -4.74 -6.07
C ILE A 256 7.49 -5.88 -5.68
N THR A 257 6.34 -5.51 -5.09
CA THR A 257 5.30 -6.46 -4.72
C THR A 257 4.10 -6.23 -5.63
N SER A 258 4.18 -6.78 -6.86
CA SER A 258 3.15 -6.72 -7.90
C SER A 258 2.97 -8.11 -8.48
N ALA A 259 1.85 -8.77 -8.17
CA ALA A 259 1.61 -10.16 -8.57
C ALA A 259 1.21 -10.27 -10.04
N TYR A 260 0.34 -9.37 -10.49
CA TYR A 260 -0.28 -9.41 -11.81
C TYR A 260 -0.26 -8.05 -12.46
N ASN A 261 0.10 -8.00 -13.74
CA ASN A 261 -0.06 -6.84 -14.60
C ASN A 261 -1.41 -7.01 -15.34
N THR A 262 -2.36 -6.13 -15.10
CA THR A 262 -3.75 -6.23 -15.57
C THR A 262 -4.31 -4.87 -15.98
N SER A 263 -5.63 -4.73 -16.08
CA SER A 263 -6.30 -3.46 -16.32
C SER A 263 -7.61 -3.35 -15.53
N PHE A 264 -8.11 -2.14 -15.34
CA PHE A 264 -9.42 -1.93 -14.71
C PHE A 264 -10.54 -2.68 -15.45
N LEU A 265 -10.43 -2.79 -16.78
CA LEU A 265 -11.38 -3.55 -17.58
C LEU A 265 -11.34 -5.05 -17.25
N GLU A 266 -10.16 -5.65 -17.13
CA GLU A 266 -10.03 -7.06 -16.78
C GLU A 266 -10.50 -7.35 -15.35
N ILE A 267 -10.21 -6.45 -14.41
CA ILE A 267 -10.76 -6.50 -13.04
C ILE A 267 -12.30 -6.54 -13.09
N SER A 268 -12.89 -5.60 -13.84
CA SER A 268 -14.35 -5.48 -13.98
C SER A 268 -14.97 -6.74 -14.62
N LYS A 269 -14.37 -7.27 -15.69
CA LYS A 269 -14.84 -8.51 -16.33
C LYS A 269 -14.83 -9.71 -15.41
N LEU A 270 -13.74 -9.87 -14.62
CA LEU A 270 -13.64 -10.96 -13.65
C LEU A 270 -14.68 -10.84 -12.54
N LEU A 271 -14.87 -9.64 -11.99
CA LEU A 271 -15.91 -9.39 -11.00
C LEU A 271 -17.31 -9.61 -11.58
N ASN A 272 -17.56 -9.15 -12.81
CA ASN A 272 -18.84 -9.37 -13.47
C ASN A 272 -19.14 -10.86 -13.65
N SER A 273 -18.16 -11.69 -13.97
CA SER A 273 -18.38 -13.16 -14.12
C SER A 273 -18.90 -13.84 -12.86
N LYS A 274 -18.72 -13.22 -11.68
CA LYS A 274 -19.16 -13.77 -10.39
C LYS A 274 -20.35 -13.02 -9.79
N PHE A 275 -20.38 -11.69 -9.95
CA PHE A 275 -21.31 -10.81 -9.24
C PHE A 275 -22.21 -9.98 -10.18
N GLY A 276 -22.08 -10.15 -11.51
CA GLY A 276 -22.74 -9.31 -12.49
C GLY A 276 -24.27 -9.46 -12.54
N ASP A 277 -24.82 -10.54 -12.00
CA ASP A 277 -26.27 -10.72 -11.89
C ASP A 277 -26.88 -9.91 -10.73
N SER A 278 -26.08 -9.60 -9.72
CA SER A 278 -26.51 -8.88 -8.51
C SER A 278 -26.05 -7.42 -8.46
N PHE A 279 -25.02 -7.06 -9.23
CA PHE A 279 -24.42 -5.73 -9.22
C PHE A 279 -24.22 -5.19 -10.64
N PRO A 280 -24.37 -3.86 -10.87
CA PRO A 280 -24.27 -3.23 -12.20
C PRO A 280 -22.81 -3.12 -12.69
N ILE A 281 -22.06 -4.22 -12.64
CA ILE A 281 -20.64 -4.28 -12.99
C ILE A 281 -20.46 -4.28 -14.51
N PRO A 282 -19.76 -3.31 -15.12
CA PRO A 282 -19.64 -3.19 -16.57
C PRO A 282 -18.70 -4.23 -17.17
N LYS A 283 -19.00 -4.66 -18.42
CA LYS A 283 -18.17 -5.56 -19.22
C LYS A 283 -17.44 -4.86 -20.36
N ARG A 284 -17.82 -3.61 -20.67
CA ARG A 284 -17.39 -2.90 -21.87
C ARG A 284 -16.31 -1.87 -21.56
N PRO A 285 -15.31 -1.68 -22.43
CA PRO A 285 -14.38 -0.59 -22.27
C PRO A 285 -15.04 0.76 -22.59
N LEU A 286 -14.66 1.78 -21.82
CA LEU A 286 -14.91 3.17 -22.23
C LEU A 286 -13.94 3.53 -23.35
N PRO A 287 -14.43 4.06 -24.49
CA PRO A 287 -13.57 4.54 -25.56
C PRO A 287 -12.62 5.64 -25.08
N LYS A 288 -11.33 5.52 -25.39
CA LYS A 288 -10.31 6.50 -24.96
C LYS A 288 -10.63 7.92 -25.41
N TRP A 289 -11.15 8.10 -26.64
CA TRP A 289 -11.53 9.40 -27.16
C TRP A 289 -12.62 10.06 -26.34
N LEU A 290 -13.63 9.30 -25.88
CA LEU A 290 -14.73 9.82 -25.04
C LEU A 290 -14.16 10.33 -23.71
N VAL A 291 -13.33 9.52 -23.05
CA VAL A 291 -12.71 9.93 -21.77
C VAL A 291 -11.79 11.13 -21.98
N TYR A 292 -11.09 11.22 -23.11
CA TYR A 292 -10.17 12.34 -23.44
C TYR A 292 -10.89 13.69 -23.50
N PHE A 293 -12.12 13.73 -24.03
CA PHE A 293 -12.91 14.97 -24.16
C PHE A 293 -13.73 15.26 -22.91
N ILE A 294 -14.35 14.26 -22.30
CA ILE A 294 -15.30 14.44 -21.19
C ILE A 294 -14.63 14.27 -19.81
N GLY A 295 -13.64 13.41 -19.70
CA GLY A 295 -13.00 13.09 -18.43
C GLY A 295 -12.50 14.31 -17.64
N PRO A 296 -11.78 15.27 -18.26
CA PRO A 296 -11.33 16.47 -17.57
C PRO A 296 -12.43 17.37 -17.01
N LEU A 297 -13.63 17.31 -17.58
CA LEU A 297 -14.81 18.05 -17.09
C LEU A 297 -15.44 17.39 -15.87
N LEU A 298 -15.39 16.05 -15.80
CA LEU A 298 -15.97 15.26 -14.71
C LEU A 298 -15.01 15.09 -13.53
N ASN A 299 -13.71 14.97 -13.81
CA ASN A 299 -12.69 14.77 -12.78
C ASN A 299 -11.38 15.49 -13.17
N LYS A 300 -11.00 16.48 -12.38
CA LYS A 300 -9.77 17.28 -12.59
C LYS A 300 -8.48 16.45 -12.62
N ALA A 301 -8.46 15.28 -11.98
CA ALA A 301 -7.31 14.36 -12.02
C ALA A 301 -7.16 13.67 -13.38
N LEU A 302 -8.24 13.52 -14.16
CA LEU A 302 -8.23 12.95 -15.51
C LEU A 302 -7.80 13.99 -16.56
N THR A 303 -6.61 14.56 -16.40
CA THR A 303 -6.08 15.48 -17.40
C THR A 303 -5.87 14.78 -18.76
N ARG A 304 -5.90 15.54 -19.85
CA ARG A 304 -5.61 14.99 -21.20
C ARG A 304 -4.23 14.32 -21.28
N LYS A 305 -3.23 14.89 -20.57
CA LYS A 305 -1.88 14.29 -20.45
C LYS A 305 -1.97 12.93 -19.76
N TYR A 306 -2.67 12.82 -18.65
CA TYR A 306 -2.85 11.57 -17.92
C TYR A 306 -3.53 10.49 -18.78
N ILE A 307 -4.64 10.84 -19.44
CA ILE A 307 -5.38 9.91 -20.32
C ILE A 307 -4.51 9.42 -21.48
N ARG A 308 -3.76 10.32 -22.13
CA ARG A 308 -2.86 9.96 -23.25
C ARG A 308 -1.81 8.95 -22.79
N ASN A 309 -1.23 9.16 -21.64
CA ASN A 309 -0.06 8.42 -21.15
C ASN A 309 -0.43 7.12 -20.40
N ASN A 310 -1.68 6.97 -19.94
CA ASN A 310 -2.07 5.81 -19.14
C ASN A 310 -3.15 4.92 -19.78
N PHE A 311 -4.02 5.46 -20.66
CA PHE A 311 -5.09 4.66 -21.25
C PHE A 311 -4.60 3.92 -22.50
N ASN A 312 -4.93 2.63 -22.60
CA ASN A 312 -4.49 1.74 -23.68
C ASN A 312 -2.96 1.70 -23.81
N GLN A 313 -2.25 1.77 -22.70
CA GLN A 313 -0.81 1.57 -22.62
C GLN A 313 -0.52 0.17 -22.08
N ASP A 314 0.70 -0.30 -22.33
CA ASP A 314 1.23 -1.49 -21.69
C ASP A 314 1.95 -1.09 -20.40
N PHE A 315 1.78 -1.89 -19.36
CA PHE A 315 2.44 -1.71 -18.07
C PHE A 315 2.93 -3.05 -17.56
N ARG A 316 4.18 -3.09 -17.13
CA ARG A 316 4.77 -4.27 -16.52
C ARG A 316 5.64 -3.85 -15.34
N ALA A 317 5.37 -4.42 -14.19
CA ALA A 317 6.24 -4.38 -13.02
C ALA A 317 6.85 -5.77 -12.83
N ASN A 318 8.18 -5.84 -12.79
CA ASN A 318 8.90 -7.09 -12.61
C ASN A 318 8.87 -7.50 -11.12
N ASN A 319 8.60 -8.76 -10.85
CA ASN A 319 8.52 -9.30 -9.48
C ASN A 319 9.48 -10.50 -9.25
N ASP A 320 10.48 -10.66 -10.10
CA ASP A 320 11.39 -11.80 -10.01
C ASP A 320 12.30 -11.73 -8.78
N LYS A 321 12.71 -10.52 -8.39
CA LYS A 321 13.54 -10.32 -7.21
C LYS A 321 12.86 -10.83 -5.95
N ILE A 322 11.61 -10.43 -5.71
CA ILE A 322 10.88 -10.82 -4.50
C ILE A 322 10.60 -12.32 -4.44
N LYS A 323 10.32 -12.95 -5.59
CA LYS A 323 10.16 -14.41 -5.68
C LYS A 323 11.45 -15.14 -5.37
N ARG A 324 12.58 -14.70 -5.95
CA ARG A 324 13.88 -15.33 -5.80
C ARG A 324 14.46 -15.17 -4.40
N GLU A 325 14.36 -13.97 -3.80
CA GLU A 325 15.06 -13.62 -2.58
C GLU A 325 14.20 -13.76 -1.32
N LEU A 326 12.87 -13.61 -1.43
CA LEU A 326 11.94 -13.72 -0.30
C LEU A 326 10.96 -14.90 -0.44
N ASP A 327 11.09 -15.74 -1.48
CA ASP A 327 10.23 -16.91 -1.78
C ASP A 327 8.72 -16.59 -1.73
N ILE A 328 8.34 -15.39 -2.13
CA ILE A 328 6.92 -14.98 -2.11
C ILE A 328 6.15 -15.71 -3.21
N LYS A 329 5.11 -16.43 -2.81
CA LYS A 329 4.15 -17.10 -3.69
C LYS A 329 2.86 -16.31 -3.70
N PHE A 330 2.55 -15.72 -4.85
CA PHE A 330 1.37 -14.88 -5.00
C PHE A 330 0.08 -15.71 -5.12
N ARG A 331 -0.96 -15.27 -4.40
CA ARG A 331 -2.31 -15.84 -4.47
C ARG A 331 -2.95 -15.65 -5.84
N PRO A 332 -3.82 -16.57 -6.29
CA PRO A 332 -4.49 -16.47 -7.58
C PRO A 332 -5.30 -15.17 -7.70
N PHE A 333 -5.17 -14.47 -8.84
CA PHE A 333 -5.80 -13.17 -9.09
C PHE A 333 -7.32 -13.19 -8.90
N LYS A 334 -7.98 -14.21 -9.45
CA LYS A 334 -9.43 -14.38 -9.32
C LYS A 334 -9.86 -14.49 -7.86
N GLN A 335 -9.12 -15.24 -7.04
CA GLN A 335 -9.39 -15.39 -5.62
C GLN A 335 -9.29 -14.04 -4.91
N THR A 336 -8.18 -13.31 -5.12
CA THR A 336 -7.97 -11.98 -4.55
C THR A 336 -9.13 -11.04 -4.87
N LEU A 337 -9.57 -10.98 -6.13
CA LEU A 337 -10.67 -10.10 -6.54
C LEU A 337 -12.01 -10.49 -5.93
N VAL A 338 -12.35 -11.78 -5.98
CA VAL A 338 -13.62 -12.28 -5.43
C VAL A 338 -13.69 -12.01 -3.93
N GLU A 339 -12.65 -12.34 -3.18
CA GLU A 339 -12.62 -12.13 -1.73
C GLU A 339 -12.60 -10.64 -1.36
N SER A 340 -11.94 -9.78 -2.18
CA SER A 340 -11.99 -8.32 -1.99
C SER A 340 -13.43 -7.80 -2.10
N PHE A 341 -14.09 -8.15 -3.19
CA PHE A 341 -15.45 -7.66 -3.48
C PHE A 341 -16.46 -8.23 -2.48
N GLN A 342 -16.35 -9.52 -2.16
CA GLN A 342 -17.19 -10.15 -1.15
C GLN A 342 -17.06 -9.47 0.22
N SER A 343 -15.84 -9.08 0.62
CA SER A 343 -15.65 -8.38 1.89
C SER A 343 -16.31 -7.00 1.95
N LEU A 344 -16.55 -6.34 0.81
CA LEU A 344 -17.32 -5.08 0.75
C LEU A 344 -18.82 -5.34 0.88
N ILE A 345 -19.32 -6.42 0.25
CA ILE A 345 -20.71 -6.86 0.38
C ILE A 345 -21.02 -7.23 1.85
N ASP A 346 -20.17 -8.06 2.45
CA ASP A 346 -20.34 -8.53 3.85
C ASP A 346 -20.36 -7.37 4.84
N GLN A 347 -19.67 -6.27 4.53
CA GLN A 347 -19.62 -5.05 5.35
C GLN A 347 -20.58 -3.95 4.91
N LYS A 348 -21.48 -4.24 3.94
CA LYS A 348 -22.52 -3.33 3.44
C LYS A 348 -21.97 -2.01 2.89
N ILE A 349 -20.82 -2.06 2.20
CA ILE A 349 -20.20 -0.92 1.52
C ILE A 349 -20.78 -0.73 0.11
N ILE A 350 -21.20 -1.84 -0.48
CA ILE A 350 -21.86 -1.96 -1.79
C ILE A 350 -23.06 -2.88 -1.68
#